data_3ac8841d3b5e3442a3bf4978cd280397
#
_entry.id   3ac8841d3b5e3442a3bf4978cd280397
#
_cell.length_a   1.000
_cell.length_b   1.000
_cell.length_c   1.000
_cell.angle_alpha   90.00
_cell.angle_beta   90.00
_cell.angle_gamma   90.00
#
_symmetry.space_group_name_H-M   'P 1'
#
loop_
_entity.id
_entity.type
_entity.pdbx_description
1 polymer ?
#
loop_
_entity_poly.entity_id
_entity_poly.type
_entity_poly.pdbx_seq_one_letter_code
_entity_poly.pdbx_strand_id
1 'polypeptide(L)'
;CCGTKRLTEIQCPADCGYLKSARTHPPASMQRQQERDARFVMPLMEGLTRRQYELFFLVQGIFHRLDQAGELPVNDKIIGDTAQAMAATYNTASKGIIYEHRPSSLPAERLSRELKPLLEGVDGKGPVASTHDLTEVLRLVERAAKEASSVLEGGKRAYLELISRLMQATTDQEHLDVAKQGKKVATSPRVIIP
;
A
#
# COMPACT_ATOMS: atom_id res chain seq x y z
N CYS A 1 -24.11 -12.40 19.61
CA CYS A 1 -24.43 -11.21 18.81
C CYS A 1 -23.51 -11.12 17.59
N CYS A 2 -24.07 -10.97 16.38
CA CYS A 2 -23.25 -10.92 15.14
C CYS A 2 -22.31 -9.70 15.07
N GLY A 3 -22.51 -8.67 15.89
CA GLY A 3 -21.79 -7.41 15.81
C GLY A 3 -20.28 -7.50 16.08
N THR A 4 -19.89 -8.33 17.05
CA THR A 4 -18.50 -8.42 17.52
C THR A 4 -17.78 -9.69 17.07
N LYS A 5 -18.53 -10.74 16.65
CA LYS A 5 -18.00 -12.06 16.37
C LYS A 5 -18.06 -12.45 14.88
N ARG A 6 -18.57 -11.55 14.03
CA ARG A 6 -18.68 -11.81 12.59
C ARG A 6 -17.32 -11.87 11.93
N LEU A 7 -17.16 -12.81 10.99
CA LEU A 7 -15.94 -13.09 10.24
C LEU A 7 -14.74 -13.58 11.08
N THR A 8 -14.84 -13.55 12.40
CA THR A 8 -13.82 -14.11 13.30
C THR A 8 -14.25 -15.46 13.87
N GLU A 9 -15.42 -15.51 14.53
CA GLU A 9 -15.98 -16.74 15.11
C GLU A 9 -17.20 -17.25 14.35
N ILE A 10 -17.87 -16.38 13.56
CA ILE A 10 -19.09 -16.73 12.81
C ILE A 10 -18.79 -16.58 11.32
N GLN A 11 -18.86 -17.68 10.57
CA GLN A 11 -18.82 -17.66 9.11
C GLN A 11 -20.17 -17.12 8.58
N CYS A 12 -20.14 -15.88 8.11
CA CYS A 12 -21.34 -15.24 7.57
C CYS A 12 -21.48 -15.54 6.08
N PRO A 13 -22.68 -15.90 5.59
CA PRO A 13 -22.93 -16.09 4.17
C PRO A 13 -22.69 -14.77 3.39
N ALA A 14 -22.25 -14.90 2.14
CA ALA A 14 -21.88 -13.74 1.31
C ALA A 14 -23.05 -12.77 1.04
N ASP A 15 -24.29 -13.24 1.14
CA ASP A 15 -25.53 -12.50 0.94
C ASP A 15 -26.12 -11.94 2.24
N CYS A 16 -25.41 -12.06 3.36
CA CYS A 16 -25.87 -11.57 4.66
C CYS A 16 -26.21 -10.07 4.61
N GLY A 17 -27.45 -9.71 4.84
CA GLY A 17 -27.94 -8.34 4.82
C GLY A 17 -27.23 -7.41 5.82
N TYR A 18 -26.83 -7.92 6.98
CA TYR A 18 -26.05 -7.16 7.97
C TYR A 18 -24.63 -6.87 7.52
N LEU A 19 -23.96 -7.79 6.81
CA LEU A 19 -22.65 -7.53 6.20
C LEU A 19 -22.75 -6.50 5.08
N LYS A 20 -23.79 -6.60 4.28
CA LYS A 20 -24.06 -5.65 3.20
C LYS A 20 -24.33 -4.24 3.76
N SER A 21 -25.17 -4.13 4.79
CA SER A 21 -25.45 -2.87 5.46
C SER A 21 -24.22 -2.27 6.15
N ALA A 22 -23.39 -3.09 6.82
CA ALA A 22 -22.16 -2.60 7.45
C ALA A 22 -21.11 -2.10 6.45
N ARG A 23 -21.11 -2.62 5.23
CA ARG A 23 -20.23 -2.14 4.12
C ARG A 23 -20.73 -0.84 3.53
N THR A 24 -22.06 -0.67 3.39
CA THR A 24 -22.67 0.55 2.83
C THR A 24 -22.76 1.69 3.85
N HIS A 25 -22.79 1.37 5.14
CA HIS A 25 -22.92 2.33 6.24
C HIS A 25 -21.83 2.04 7.30
N PRO A 26 -20.56 2.35 7.02
CA PRO A 26 -19.50 2.15 8.00
C PRO A 26 -19.74 3.01 9.24
N PRO A 27 -19.29 2.59 10.43
CA PRO A 27 -19.37 3.39 11.65
C PRO A 27 -18.77 4.78 11.47
N ALA A 28 -19.32 5.79 12.13
CA ALA A 28 -18.85 7.17 12.04
C ALA A 28 -17.35 7.34 12.39
N SER A 29 -16.80 6.48 13.28
CA SER A 29 -15.38 6.45 13.59
C SER A 29 -14.53 6.03 12.37
N MET A 30 -14.98 5.02 11.63
CA MET A 30 -14.32 4.55 10.42
C MET A 30 -14.40 5.60 9.31
N GLN A 31 -15.54 6.25 9.12
CA GLN A 31 -15.68 7.34 8.15
C GLN A 31 -14.71 8.48 8.43
N ARG A 32 -14.62 8.93 9.69
CA ARG A 32 -13.67 9.98 10.10
C ARG A 32 -12.22 9.56 9.88
N GLN A 33 -11.89 8.29 10.11
CA GLN A 33 -10.55 7.77 9.82
C GLN A 33 -10.26 7.80 8.32
N GLN A 34 -11.18 7.33 7.49
CA GLN A 34 -11.06 7.36 6.03
C GLN A 34 -10.93 8.80 5.50
N GLU A 35 -11.68 9.75 6.06
CA GLU A 35 -11.56 11.16 5.70
C GLU A 35 -10.18 11.74 6.07
N ARG A 36 -9.63 11.40 7.24
CA ARG A 36 -8.28 11.82 7.63
C ARG A 36 -7.22 11.21 6.71
N ASP A 37 -7.33 9.92 6.43
CA ASP A 37 -6.42 9.20 5.54
C ASP A 37 -6.47 9.81 4.12
N ALA A 38 -7.66 10.09 3.60
CA ALA A 38 -7.84 10.72 2.30
C ALA A 38 -7.24 12.15 2.25
N ARG A 39 -7.49 12.97 3.27
CA ARG A 39 -6.91 14.32 3.36
C ARG A 39 -5.38 14.31 3.39
N PHE A 40 -4.78 13.28 3.96
CA PHE A 40 -3.34 13.12 3.97
C PHE A 40 -2.81 12.61 2.62
N VAL A 41 -3.46 11.60 2.03
CA VAL A 41 -2.97 10.94 0.82
C VAL A 41 -3.24 11.75 -0.46
N MET A 42 -4.42 12.39 -0.58
CA MET A 42 -4.79 13.11 -1.80
C MET A 42 -3.78 14.15 -2.26
N PRO A 43 -3.25 15.04 -1.39
CA PRO A 43 -2.21 15.98 -1.79
C PRO A 43 -0.89 15.32 -2.21
N LEU A 44 -0.56 14.16 -1.65
CA LEU A 44 0.63 13.41 -2.02
C LEU A 44 0.52 12.84 -3.44
N MET A 45 -0.69 12.51 -3.88
CA MET A 45 -0.95 11.93 -5.20
C MET A 45 -1.07 12.99 -6.30
N GLU A 46 -1.26 14.26 -5.93
CA GLU A 46 -1.41 15.36 -6.86
C GLU A 46 -0.14 15.54 -7.71
N GLY A 47 -0.32 15.61 -9.03
CA GLY A 47 0.78 15.77 -9.98
C GLY A 47 1.57 14.51 -10.33
N LEU A 48 1.27 13.35 -9.74
CA LEU A 48 1.89 12.10 -10.13
C LEU A 48 1.40 11.65 -11.52
N THR A 49 2.35 11.21 -12.34
CA THR A 49 2.00 10.47 -13.56
C THR A 49 1.37 9.11 -13.19
N ARG A 50 0.63 8.51 -14.12
CA ARG A 50 0.04 7.18 -13.91
C ARG A 50 1.09 6.14 -13.47
N ARG A 51 2.28 6.16 -14.08
CA ARG A 51 3.37 5.24 -13.74
C ARG A 51 3.91 5.47 -12.33
N GLN A 52 4.09 6.72 -11.93
CA GLN A 52 4.50 7.08 -10.57
C GLN A 52 3.45 6.69 -9.53
N TYR A 53 2.16 6.82 -9.88
CA TYR A 53 1.07 6.35 -9.05
C TYR A 53 1.13 4.83 -8.83
N GLU A 54 1.25 4.04 -9.91
CA GLU A 54 1.38 2.58 -9.84
C GLU A 54 2.62 2.18 -9.02
N LEU A 55 3.75 2.86 -9.23
CA LEU A 55 4.99 2.65 -8.48
C LEU A 55 4.85 3.00 -6.99
N PHE A 56 4.15 4.10 -6.67
CA PHE A 56 3.88 4.47 -5.30
C PHE A 56 3.15 3.35 -4.56
N PHE A 57 2.07 2.82 -5.12
CA PHE A 57 1.33 1.70 -4.49
C PHE A 57 2.13 0.41 -4.44
N LEU A 58 2.95 0.13 -5.45
CA LEU A 58 3.87 -1.02 -5.41
C LEU A 58 4.82 -0.93 -4.20
N VAL A 59 5.45 0.23 -4.00
CA VAL A 59 6.35 0.48 -2.86
C VAL A 59 5.62 0.33 -1.53
N GLN A 60 4.38 0.86 -1.42
CA GLN A 60 3.56 0.69 -0.22
C GLN A 60 3.24 -0.79 0.04
N GLY A 61 2.88 -1.55 -0.99
CA GLY A 61 2.62 -2.99 -0.89
C GLY A 61 3.85 -3.77 -0.41
N ILE A 62 5.04 -3.38 -0.83
CA ILE A 62 6.28 -4.00 -0.36
C ILE A 62 6.50 -3.71 1.13
N PHE A 63 6.36 -2.46 1.59
CA PHE A 63 6.49 -2.12 3.01
C PHE A 63 5.46 -2.85 3.87
N HIS A 64 4.21 -2.91 3.42
CA HIS A 64 3.16 -3.67 4.11
C HIS A 64 3.52 -5.15 4.24
N ARG A 65 3.98 -5.78 3.16
CA ARG A 65 4.39 -7.19 3.17
C ARG A 65 5.56 -7.45 4.11
N LEU A 66 6.58 -6.60 4.10
CA LEU A 66 7.76 -6.74 4.97
C LEU A 66 7.41 -6.53 6.45
N ASP A 67 6.47 -5.62 6.74
CA ASP A 67 5.94 -5.45 8.10
C ASP A 67 5.15 -6.68 8.56
N GLN A 68 4.28 -7.22 7.70
CA GLN A 68 3.49 -8.42 8.02
C GLN A 68 4.35 -9.67 8.20
N ALA A 69 5.47 -9.78 7.50
CA ALA A 69 6.43 -10.88 7.69
C ALA A 69 7.09 -10.85 9.08
N GLY A 70 7.15 -9.68 9.73
CA GLY A 70 7.66 -9.53 11.08
C GLY A 70 9.17 -9.76 11.24
N GLU A 71 9.90 -9.95 10.15
CA GLU A 71 11.34 -10.24 10.17
C GLU A 71 12.19 -8.99 10.43
N LEU A 72 11.64 -7.82 10.13
CA LEU A 72 12.30 -6.53 10.28
C LEU A 72 11.47 -5.59 11.16
N PRO A 73 12.09 -4.83 12.07
CA PRO A 73 11.39 -3.78 12.80
C PRO A 73 11.12 -2.60 11.86
N VAL A 74 9.92 -2.51 11.29
CA VAL A 74 9.51 -1.42 10.40
C VAL A 74 8.75 -0.36 11.19
N ASN A 75 9.10 0.91 10.99
CA ASN A 75 8.38 2.09 11.44
C ASN A 75 8.62 3.27 10.50
N ASP A 76 7.89 4.37 10.71
CA ASP A 76 7.91 5.52 9.81
C ASP A 76 9.32 6.12 9.64
N LYS A 77 10.11 6.19 10.71
CA LYS A 77 11.49 6.67 10.65
C LYS A 77 12.36 5.77 9.78
N ILE A 78 12.26 4.46 9.94
CA ILE A 78 13.03 3.47 9.15
C ILE A 78 12.62 3.57 7.68
N ILE A 79 11.32 3.68 7.38
CA ILE A 79 10.82 3.88 6.01
C ILE A 79 11.38 5.17 5.42
N GLY A 80 11.31 6.29 6.16
CA GLY A 80 11.82 7.58 5.73
C GLY A 80 13.32 7.58 5.45
N ASP A 81 14.13 7.02 6.35
CA ASP A 81 15.58 6.89 6.19
C ASP A 81 15.96 6.02 4.98
N THR A 82 15.23 4.91 4.78
CA THR A 82 15.41 4.02 3.63
C THR A 82 15.08 4.74 2.33
N ALA A 83 13.91 5.37 2.26
CA ALA A 83 13.44 6.07 1.07
C ALA A 83 14.38 7.23 0.70
N GLN A 84 14.88 7.97 1.70
CA GLN A 84 15.84 9.07 1.50
C GLN A 84 17.14 8.57 0.86
N ALA A 85 17.75 7.53 1.41
CA ALA A 85 19.01 6.99 0.90
C ALA A 85 18.87 6.40 -0.51
N MET A 86 17.79 5.66 -0.76
CA MET A 86 17.52 5.08 -2.07
C MET A 86 17.20 6.17 -3.11
N ALA A 87 16.41 7.18 -2.77
CA ALA A 87 16.15 8.33 -3.64
C ALA A 87 17.44 9.05 -4.02
N ALA A 88 18.34 9.27 -3.07
CA ALA A 88 19.65 9.87 -3.33
C ALA A 88 20.51 8.97 -4.27
N THR A 89 20.48 7.65 -4.08
CA THR A 89 21.17 6.69 -4.94
C THR A 89 20.66 6.76 -6.39
N TYR A 90 19.36 6.68 -6.60
CA TYR A 90 18.78 6.75 -7.95
C TYR A 90 18.95 8.14 -8.59
N ASN A 91 18.87 9.22 -7.83
CA ASN A 91 19.15 10.57 -8.32
C ASN A 91 20.63 10.72 -8.77
N THR A 92 21.56 10.07 -8.09
CA THR A 92 22.97 10.08 -8.46
C THR A 92 23.21 9.20 -9.69
N ALA A 93 22.57 8.04 -9.75
CA ALA A 93 22.62 7.15 -10.91
C ALA A 93 22.04 7.79 -12.19
N SER A 94 20.98 8.60 -12.07
CA SER A 94 20.40 9.33 -13.22
C SER A 94 21.37 10.32 -13.86
N LYS A 95 22.42 10.75 -13.14
CA LYS A 95 23.50 11.60 -13.61
C LYS A 95 24.72 10.83 -14.12
N GLY A 96 24.60 9.50 -14.24
CA GLY A 96 25.69 8.63 -14.69
C GLY A 96 26.75 8.34 -13.62
N ILE A 97 26.49 8.67 -12.36
CA ILE A 97 27.43 8.44 -11.26
C ILE A 97 27.00 7.19 -10.48
N ILE A 98 27.88 6.20 -10.39
CA ILE A 98 27.65 4.98 -9.62
C ILE A 98 28.08 5.22 -8.17
N TYR A 99 27.12 5.61 -7.34
CA TYR A 99 27.32 5.80 -5.89
C TYR A 99 26.09 5.38 -5.12
N GLU A 100 26.28 4.55 -4.12
CA GLU A 100 25.19 4.06 -3.27
C GLU A 100 25.18 4.80 -1.94
N HIS A 101 24.12 5.57 -1.72
CA HIS A 101 23.88 6.23 -0.45
C HIS A 101 23.36 5.22 0.57
N ARG A 102 23.99 5.15 1.73
CA ARG A 102 23.57 4.25 2.80
C ARG A 102 22.62 4.95 3.77
N PRO A 103 21.56 4.27 4.23
CA PRO A 103 20.72 4.77 5.31
C PRO A 103 21.48 4.99 6.60
N SER A 104 20.98 5.86 7.47
CA SER A 104 21.63 6.25 8.72
C SER A 104 21.58 5.18 9.82
N SER A 105 20.71 4.17 9.68
CA SER A 105 20.51 3.13 10.68
C SER A 105 20.57 1.73 10.10
N LEU A 106 21.04 0.75 10.89
CA LEU A 106 21.08 -0.66 10.47
C LEU A 106 19.73 -1.24 10.07
N PRO A 107 18.61 -0.95 10.78
CA PRO A 107 17.30 -1.41 10.33
C PRO A 107 16.90 -0.84 8.95
N ALA A 108 17.20 0.42 8.69
CA ALA A 108 16.92 1.04 7.40
C ALA A 108 17.84 0.50 6.28
N GLU A 109 19.09 0.15 6.60
CA GLU A 109 20.00 -0.51 5.66
C GLU A 109 19.48 -1.92 5.29
N ARG A 110 18.98 -2.68 6.26
CA ARG A 110 18.35 -3.99 6.00
C ARG A 110 17.12 -3.84 5.11
N LEU A 111 16.24 -2.88 5.44
CA LEU A 111 15.04 -2.61 4.63
C LEU A 111 15.40 -2.19 3.20
N SER A 112 16.43 -1.36 3.01
CA SER A 112 16.95 -0.96 1.70
C SER A 112 17.43 -2.18 0.89
N ARG A 113 18.10 -3.12 1.54
CA ARG A 113 18.60 -4.36 0.90
C ARG A 113 17.48 -5.26 0.42
N GLU A 114 16.37 -5.34 1.16
CA GLU A 114 15.18 -6.09 0.74
C GLU A 114 14.38 -5.37 -0.36
N LEU A 115 14.31 -4.05 -0.31
CA LEU A 115 13.55 -3.25 -1.25
C LEU A 115 14.23 -3.14 -2.62
N LYS A 116 15.56 -2.99 -2.65
CA LYS A 116 16.36 -2.72 -3.86
C LYS A 116 16.13 -3.76 -4.98
N PRO A 117 16.27 -5.09 -4.76
CA PRO A 117 16.05 -6.06 -5.81
C PRO A 117 14.64 -6.03 -6.37
N LEU A 118 13.64 -5.73 -5.54
CA LEU A 118 12.24 -5.65 -5.96
C LEU A 118 11.98 -4.45 -6.89
N LEU A 119 12.74 -3.37 -6.75
CA LEU A 119 12.64 -2.18 -7.60
C LEU A 119 13.55 -2.27 -8.85
N GLU A 120 14.68 -2.92 -8.75
CA GLU A 120 15.64 -3.10 -9.87
C GLU A 120 15.26 -4.26 -10.79
N GLY A 121 14.31 -5.09 -10.39
CA GLY A 121 13.83 -6.25 -11.13
C GLY A 121 14.64 -7.50 -10.83
N VAL A 122 13.94 -8.53 -10.34
CA VAL A 122 14.47 -9.88 -10.19
C VAL A 122 14.32 -10.59 -11.54
N ASP A 123 15.25 -11.47 -11.91
CA ASP A 123 15.17 -12.34 -13.07
C ASP A 123 15.36 -11.67 -14.45
N GLY A 124 16.17 -10.62 -14.54
CA GLY A 124 16.55 -10.05 -15.85
C GLY A 124 15.45 -9.27 -16.57
N LYS A 125 14.34 -8.99 -15.92
CA LYS A 125 13.23 -8.18 -16.48
C LYS A 125 13.51 -6.67 -16.48
N GLY A 126 14.66 -6.25 -15.94
CA GLY A 126 15.02 -4.84 -15.80
C GLY A 126 14.25 -4.12 -14.69
N PRO A 127 14.60 -2.84 -14.44
CA PRO A 127 13.98 -2.07 -13.35
C PRO A 127 12.49 -1.84 -13.59
N VAL A 128 11.71 -1.87 -12.51
CA VAL A 128 10.25 -1.66 -12.54
C VAL A 128 9.85 -0.27 -13.05
N ALA A 129 10.76 0.72 -12.94
CA ALA A 129 10.54 2.08 -13.39
C ALA A 129 11.87 2.78 -13.74
N SER A 130 11.79 3.98 -14.36
CA SER A 130 12.96 4.80 -14.60
C SER A 130 13.59 5.28 -13.28
N THR A 131 14.91 5.57 -13.30
CA THR A 131 15.60 6.14 -12.12
C THR A 131 15.00 7.47 -11.67
N HIS A 132 14.43 8.24 -12.61
CA HIS A 132 13.71 9.48 -12.31
C HIS A 132 12.42 9.19 -11.53
N ASP A 133 11.56 8.28 -12.01
CA ASP A 133 10.31 7.94 -11.34
C ASP A 133 10.56 7.32 -9.97
N LEU A 134 11.58 6.44 -9.84
CA LEU A 134 12.02 5.89 -8.57
C LEU A 134 12.44 6.99 -7.60
N THR A 135 13.22 7.98 -8.07
CA THR A 135 13.65 9.11 -7.24
C THR A 135 12.47 9.91 -6.72
N GLU A 136 11.54 10.28 -7.61
CA GLU A 136 10.39 11.12 -7.24
C GLU A 136 9.44 10.39 -6.27
N VAL A 137 9.14 9.12 -6.54
CA VAL A 137 8.26 8.32 -5.66
C VAL A 137 8.91 8.07 -4.29
N LEU A 138 10.21 7.77 -4.24
CA LEU A 138 10.89 7.55 -2.96
C LEU A 138 11.01 8.84 -2.15
N ARG A 139 11.21 10.02 -2.78
CA ARG A 139 11.14 11.32 -2.09
C ARG A 139 9.74 11.61 -1.53
N LEU A 140 8.71 11.22 -2.28
CA LEU A 140 7.33 11.32 -1.80
C LEU A 140 7.11 10.44 -0.57
N VAL A 141 7.58 9.20 -0.60
CA VAL A 141 7.51 8.27 0.53
C VAL A 141 8.27 8.81 1.74
N GLU A 142 9.49 9.34 1.55
CA GLU A 142 10.28 9.98 2.60
C GLU A 142 9.49 11.10 3.29
N ARG A 143 8.93 12.01 2.50
CA ARG A 143 8.13 13.13 3.00
C ARG A 143 6.89 12.64 3.74
N ALA A 144 6.13 11.73 3.14
CA ALA A 144 4.95 11.15 3.75
C ALA A 144 5.23 10.46 5.10
N ALA A 145 6.30 9.66 5.17
CA ALA A 145 6.71 9.00 6.41
C ALA A 145 7.13 9.98 7.52
N LYS A 146 7.76 11.10 7.15
CA LYS A 146 8.14 12.15 8.11
C LYS A 146 6.93 12.95 8.62
N GLU A 147 5.97 13.25 7.75
CA GLU A 147 4.81 14.09 8.07
C GLU A 147 3.68 13.31 8.77
N ALA A 148 3.57 12.01 8.53
CA ALA A 148 2.47 11.19 9.01
C ALA A 148 2.28 11.26 10.53
N SER A 149 3.37 11.21 11.31
CA SER A 149 3.32 11.24 12.77
C SER A 149 2.78 12.54 13.36
N SER A 150 2.79 13.63 12.60
CA SER A 150 2.25 14.94 13.02
C SER A 150 0.80 15.17 12.61
N VAL A 151 0.30 14.43 11.62
CA VAL A 151 -1.02 14.62 11.01
C VAL A 151 -1.97 13.46 11.33
N LEU A 152 -1.43 12.24 11.38
CA LEU A 152 -2.20 11.02 11.59
C LEU A 152 -2.05 10.48 13.02
N GLU A 153 -3.04 9.73 13.46
CA GLU A 153 -2.94 8.92 14.67
C GLU A 153 -2.04 7.68 14.41
N GLY A 154 -1.36 7.17 15.44
CA GLY A 154 -0.49 5.99 15.32
C GLY A 154 0.97 6.24 15.73
N GLY A 155 1.33 7.48 16.07
CA GLY A 155 2.64 7.85 16.58
C GLY A 155 3.78 7.47 15.63
N LYS A 156 4.73 6.64 16.08
CA LYS A 156 5.89 6.23 15.27
C LYS A 156 5.57 5.28 14.11
N ARG A 157 4.33 4.84 13.97
CA ARG A 157 3.84 3.91 12.94
C ARG A 157 2.64 4.46 12.17
N ALA A 158 2.37 5.76 12.28
CA ALA A 158 1.21 6.41 11.70
C ALA A 158 1.12 6.21 10.18
N TYR A 159 2.25 6.35 9.47
CA TYR A 159 2.35 6.08 8.04
C TYR A 159 2.17 4.60 7.71
N LEU A 160 2.82 3.73 8.46
CA LEU A 160 2.73 2.28 8.25
C LEU A 160 1.32 1.74 8.51
N GLU A 161 0.62 2.27 9.51
CA GLU A 161 -0.79 1.96 9.75
C GLU A 161 -1.70 2.48 8.64
N LEU A 162 -1.42 3.67 8.10
CA LEU A 162 -2.10 4.18 6.91
C LEU A 162 -1.91 3.23 5.72
N ILE A 163 -0.67 2.81 5.44
CA ILE A 163 -0.37 1.83 4.38
C ILE A 163 -1.20 0.56 4.57
N SER A 164 -1.22 0.01 5.79
CA SER A 164 -1.98 -1.21 6.09
C SER A 164 -3.47 -1.05 5.80
N ARG A 165 -4.07 0.09 6.16
CA ARG A 165 -5.48 0.38 5.85
C ARG A 165 -5.74 0.52 4.34
N LEU A 166 -4.84 1.17 3.61
CA LEU A 166 -4.95 1.32 2.15
C LEU A 166 -4.86 -0.02 1.44
N MET A 167 -3.92 -0.88 1.84
CA MET A 167 -3.76 -2.22 1.24
C MET A 167 -4.97 -3.13 1.53
N GLN A 168 -5.51 -3.10 2.74
CA GLN A 168 -6.74 -3.82 3.09
C GLN A 168 -7.94 -3.36 2.26
N ALA A 169 -8.12 -2.05 2.09
CA ALA A 169 -9.21 -1.50 1.29
C ALA A 169 -9.12 -1.94 -0.18
N THR A 170 -7.91 -2.03 -0.74
CA THR A 170 -7.68 -2.51 -2.12
C THR A 170 -8.04 -3.99 -2.26
N THR A 171 -7.61 -4.82 -1.32
CA THR A 171 -7.91 -6.27 -1.31
C THR A 171 -9.41 -6.52 -1.19
N ASP A 172 -10.11 -5.79 -0.31
CA ASP A 172 -11.57 -5.90 -0.17
C ASP A 172 -12.30 -5.50 -1.46
N GLN A 173 -11.82 -4.50 -2.18
CA GLN A 173 -12.41 -4.07 -3.45
C GLN A 173 -12.21 -5.12 -4.55
N GLU A 174 -11.02 -5.71 -4.68
CA GLU A 174 -10.74 -6.78 -5.64
C GLU A 174 -11.64 -8.00 -5.38
N HIS A 175 -11.79 -8.42 -4.13
CA HIS A 175 -12.71 -9.51 -3.77
C HIS A 175 -14.18 -9.22 -4.13
N LEU A 176 -14.62 -7.96 -3.99
CA LEU A 176 -15.97 -7.55 -4.37
C LEU A 176 -16.19 -7.58 -5.89
N ASP A 177 -15.20 -7.18 -6.66
CA ASP A 177 -15.30 -7.14 -8.13
C ASP A 177 -15.23 -8.55 -8.74
N VAL A 178 -14.42 -9.45 -8.20
CA VAL A 178 -14.42 -10.87 -8.56
C VAL A 178 -15.77 -11.52 -8.24
N ALA A 179 -16.36 -11.24 -7.09
CA ALA A 179 -17.67 -11.76 -6.71
C ALA A 179 -18.81 -11.26 -7.62
N LYS A 180 -18.72 -10.00 -8.11
CA LYS A 180 -19.69 -9.43 -9.07
C LYS A 180 -19.55 -10.06 -10.46
N GLN A 181 -18.32 -10.34 -10.91
CA GLN A 181 -18.06 -10.99 -12.20
C GLN A 181 -18.50 -12.45 -12.19
N GLY A 182 -18.26 -13.19 -11.12
CA GLY A 182 -18.73 -14.57 -10.96
C GLY A 182 -20.25 -14.71 -11.00
N LYS A 183 -21.01 -13.72 -10.51
CA LYS A 183 -22.47 -13.69 -10.61
C LYS A 183 -22.98 -13.44 -12.04
N LYS A 184 -22.26 -12.71 -12.88
CA LYS A 184 -22.67 -12.45 -14.28
C LYS A 184 -22.55 -13.69 -15.18
N VAL A 185 -21.64 -14.60 -14.87
CA VAL A 185 -21.43 -15.84 -15.66
C VAL A 185 -22.49 -16.90 -15.34
N ALA A 186 -23.10 -16.88 -14.15
CA ALA A 186 -24.09 -17.87 -13.72
C ALA A 186 -25.52 -17.61 -14.26
N THR A 187 -25.77 -16.53 -14.99
CA THR A 187 -27.13 -16.13 -15.45
C THR A 187 -27.33 -16.25 -16.97
N SER A 188 -26.57 -17.10 -17.66
CA SER A 188 -26.89 -17.44 -19.04
C SER A 188 -28.00 -18.53 -19.05
N PRO A 189 -29.20 -18.28 -19.59
CA PRO A 189 -30.23 -19.31 -19.70
C PRO A 189 -29.74 -20.39 -20.65
N ARG A 190 -29.73 -21.65 -20.18
CA ARG A 190 -29.61 -22.80 -21.04
C ARG A 190 -30.81 -22.79 -22.00
N VAL A 191 -30.60 -22.47 -23.25
CA VAL A 191 -31.56 -22.70 -24.31
C VAL A 191 -31.63 -24.23 -24.50
N ILE A 192 -32.71 -24.83 -24.04
CA ILE A 192 -33.06 -26.19 -24.40
C ILE A 192 -33.78 -26.11 -25.74
N ILE A 193 -33.12 -26.58 -26.80
CA ILE A 193 -33.73 -26.78 -28.11
C ILE A 193 -34.36 -28.18 -28.11
N PRO A 194 -35.61 -28.37 -28.51
CA PRO A 194 -36.31 -29.64 -28.53
C PRO A 194 -35.75 -30.59 -29.58
#